data_d28947a606ff6ee2c36645b7fa83d98e
#
_entry.id   d28947a606ff6ee2c36645b7fa83d98e
#
_cell.length_a   1.000
_cell.length_b   1.000
_cell.length_c   1.000
_cell.angle_alpha   90.00
_cell.angle_beta   90.00
_cell.angle_gamma   90.00
#
_symmetry.space_group_name_H-M   'P 1'
#
loop_
_entity.id
_entity.type
_entity.pdbx_description
1 polymer ?
#
loop_
_entity_poly.entity_id
_entity_poly.type
_entity_poly.pdbx_seq_one_letter_code
_entity_poly.pdbx_strand_id
1 'polypeptide(L)'
;RMNDIEVSMFKAKKFMPDTINIRGDKPYTTELLQQSLRCVAGYPQFNAVIHFLCATGARGGITEHLKMKHIGELKDGCKSVLCYADTKDEYLTFIHPEAIAALDDWLEYRKQRGDIVDKNSWVFCHTNDTSSPLHEADIDSRLQSKLKSLDRGELIHGRYDIAITYGMRKRWNLISKLTDGVNPHLSEKMFAHNSQSLKLDTFYLKPTEEQLLTEYKKFYPELYISEEYRLKAELEEKNKIIIENQEE
;
A
#
# COMPACT_ATOMS: atom_id res chain seq x y z
N ARG A 1 1.84 12.04 39.56
CA ARG A 1 0.73 12.93 40.05
C ARG A 1 1.35 14.04 40.84
N MET A 2 1.54 15.21 40.26
CA MET A 2 1.72 16.44 40.98
C MET A 2 0.30 17.09 41.01
N ASN A 3 -0.24 17.27 42.19
CA ASN A 3 -1.47 18.05 42.46
C ASN A 3 -2.77 17.47 41.89
N ASP A 4 -3.26 16.36 42.20
CA ASP A 4 -4.63 15.80 41.96
C ASP A 4 -5.60 16.55 41.01
N ILE A 5 -5.05 17.28 40.00
CA ILE A 5 -5.80 18.01 39.00
C ILE A 5 -5.92 17.11 37.78
N GLU A 6 -7.09 16.55 37.51
CA GLU A 6 -7.41 15.90 36.25
C GLU A 6 -7.53 16.95 35.14
N VAL A 7 -6.51 17.04 34.30
CA VAL A 7 -6.57 17.86 33.09
C VAL A 7 -7.10 16.98 31.94
N SER A 8 -8.27 17.34 31.42
CA SER A 8 -8.82 16.71 30.23
C SER A 8 -7.79 16.82 29.09
N MET A 9 -7.43 15.68 28.45
CA MET A 9 -6.53 15.63 27.28
C MET A 9 -7.00 16.57 26.16
N PHE A 10 -8.30 16.80 26.04
CA PHE A 10 -8.87 17.73 25.06
C PHE A 10 -8.48 19.19 25.37
N LYS A 11 -8.44 19.59 26.65
CA LYS A 11 -7.98 20.91 27.05
C LYS A 11 -6.47 21.05 26.93
N ALA A 12 -5.69 19.99 27.26
CA ALA A 12 -4.25 20.00 27.14
C ALA A 12 -3.79 20.15 25.69
N LYS A 13 -4.45 19.48 24.72
CA LYS A 13 -4.15 19.61 23.29
C LYS A 13 -4.24 21.04 22.75
N LYS A 14 -5.09 21.88 23.32
CA LYS A 14 -5.24 23.28 22.90
C LYS A 14 -4.01 24.15 23.23
N PHE A 15 -3.20 23.72 24.19
CA PHE A 15 -1.99 24.41 24.63
C PHE A 15 -0.70 23.68 24.25
N MET A 16 -0.79 22.55 23.56
CA MET A 16 0.39 21.90 22.98
C MET A 16 0.82 22.70 21.75
N PRO A 17 2.13 22.99 21.62
CA PRO A 17 2.63 23.55 20.37
C PRO A 17 2.32 22.59 19.22
N ASP A 18 2.04 23.15 18.04
CA ASP A 18 1.85 22.38 16.83
C ASP A 18 3.06 21.44 16.66
N THR A 19 2.78 20.15 16.50
CA THR A 19 3.81 19.15 16.23
C THR A 19 4.39 19.47 14.87
N ILE A 20 5.58 20.01 14.83
CA ILE A 20 6.34 20.14 13.59
C ILE A 20 6.61 18.73 13.07
N ASN A 21 6.04 18.37 11.93
CA ASN A 21 6.37 17.13 11.23
C ASN A 21 7.79 17.22 10.70
N ILE A 22 8.75 16.80 11.54
CA ILE A 22 10.16 17.06 11.27
C ILE A 22 10.74 16.11 10.22
N ARG A 23 10.17 14.88 10.04
CA ARG A 23 10.74 13.84 9.14
C ARG A 23 9.73 12.75 8.80
N GLY A 24 10.06 11.94 7.77
CA GLY A 24 9.21 10.85 7.31
C GLY A 24 8.15 11.29 6.31
N ASP A 25 8.39 12.45 5.66
CA ASP A 25 7.40 13.10 4.79
C ASP A 25 7.63 12.87 3.30
N LYS A 26 8.74 12.22 2.90
CA LYS A 26 9.02 11.95 1.49
C LYS A 26 8.45 10.60 1.05
N PRO A 27 7.89 10.51 -0.16
CA PRO A 27 7.52 9.24 -0.79
C PRO A 27 8.77 8.49 -1.28
N TYR A 28 8.65 7.20 -1.50
CA TYR A 28 9.64 6.45 -2.27
C TYR A 28 9.66 6.89 -3.74
N THR A 29 10.86 6.94 -4.32
CA THR A 29 11.02 6.97 -5.78
C THR A 29 11.02 5.55 -6.34
N THR A 30 10.84 5.42 -7.65
CA THR A 30 10.89 4.10 -8.33
C THR A 30 12.27 3.46 -8.17
N GLU A 31 13.34 4.23 -8.32
CA GLU A 31 14.73 3.78 -8.21
C GLU A 31 15.03 3.26 -6.80
N LEU A 32 14.55 3.96 -5.76
CA LEU A 32 14.73 3.52 -4.39
C LEU A 32 13.94 2.25 -4.08
N LEU A 33 12.75 2.08 -4.67
CA LEU A 33 11.99 0.83 -4.56
C LEU A 33 12.69 -0.31 -5.28
N GLN A 34 13.23 -0.09 -6.48
CA GLN A 34 14.03 -1.11 -7.19
C GLN A 34 15.25 -1.54 -6.37
N GLN A 35 15.95 -0.59 -5.73
CA GLN A 35 17.04 -0.90 -4.81
C GLN A 35 16.54 -1.68 -3.59
N SER A 36 15.38 -1.30 -3.03
CA SER A 36 14.76 -2.01 -1.91
C SER A 36 14.45 -3.47 -2.26
N LEU A 37 13.89 -3.73 -3.45
CA LEU A 37 13.61 -5.08 -3.93
C LEU A 37 14.89 -5.91 -4.11
N ARG A 38 15.99 -5.31 -4.57
CA ARG A 38 17.30 -5.99 -4.64
C ARG A 38 17.79 -6.41 -3.25
N CYS A 39 17.59 -5.57 -2.24
CA CYS A 39 17.97 -5.89 -0.85
C CYS A 39 17.14 -7.05 -0.26
N VAL A 40 15.95 -7.30 -0.78
CA VAL A 40 15.04 -8.37 -0.31
C VAL A 40 14.87 -9.52 -1.32
N ALA A 41 15.68 -9.60 -2.38
CA ALA A 41 15.55 -10.59 -3.46
C ALA A 41 15.51 -12.05 -2.95
N GLY A 42 16.24 -12.39 -1.87
CA GLY A 42 16.21 -13.71 -1.24
C GLY A 42 15.06 -13.93 -0.23
N TYR A 43 14.10 -12.99 -0.15
CA TYR A 43 13.03 -13.01 0.85
C TYR A 43 11.66 -12.78 0.19
N PRO A 44 11.01 -13.81 -0.39
CA PRO A 44 9.75 -13.67 -1.13
C PRO A 44 8.66 -12.96 -0.33
N GLN A 45 8.60 -13.18 0.98
CA GLN A 45 7.67 -12.49 1.86
C GLN A 45 7.82 -10.96 1.81
N PHE A 46 9.04 -10.45 1.97
CA PHE A 46 9.26 -9.00 1.98
C PHE A 46 9.15 -8.39 0.60
N ASN A 47 9.50 -9.15 -0.44
CA ASN A 47 9.24 -8.77 -1.82
C ASN A 47 7.73 -8.54 -2.03
N ALA A 48 6.90 -9.53 -1.65
CA ALA A 48 5.45 -9.43 -1.76
C ALA A 48 4.87 -8.30 -0.90
N VAL A 49 5.36 -8.08 0.33
CA VAL A 49 4.91 -6.98 1.20
C VAL A 49 5.18 -5.62 0.56
N ILE A 50 6.38 -5.40 -0.01
CA ILE A 50 6.72 -4.14 -0.69
C ILE A 50 5.80 -3.89 -1.87
N HIS A 51 5.65 -4.87 -2.77
CA HIS A 51 4.76 -4.75 -3.92
C HIS A 51 3.30 -4.52 -3.51
N PHE A 52 2.82 -5.26 -2.51
CA PHE A 52 1.46 -5.12 -2.00
C PHE A 52 1.19 -3.72 -1.43
N LEU A 53 2.07 -3.21 -0.57
CA LEU A 53 1.91 -1.88 0.03
C LEU A 53 2.02 -0.76 -1.02
N CYS A 54 2.91 -0.91 -2.00
CA CYS A 54 3.03 0.03 -3.12
C CYS A 54 1.79 0.02 -4.03
N ALA A 55 1.19 -1.14 -4.27
CA ALA A 55 0.02 -1.27 -5.12
C ALA A 55 -1.27 -0.78 -4.45
N THR A 56 -1.43 -1.04 -3.15
CA THR A 56 -2.66 -0.73 -2.41
C THR A 56 -2.66 0.63 -1.73
N GLY A 57 -1.48 1.19 -1.45
CA GLY A 57 -1.35 2.34 -0.59
C GLY A 57 -1.79 2.09 0.87
N ALA A 58 -2.01 0.84 1.26
CA ALA A 58 -2.47 0.49 2.60
C ALA A 58 -1.45 0.87 3.69
N ARG A 59 -1.92 1.01 4.93
CA ARG A 59 -1.04 1.13 6.10
C ARG A 59 -0.37 -0.21 6.38
N GLY A 60 0.83 -0.20 6.94
CA GLY A 60 1.59 -1.42 7.26
C GLY A 60 0.81 -2.42 8.11
N GLY A 61 0.01 -1.94 9.05
CA GLY A 61 -0.85 -2.77 9.89
C GLY A 61 -1.93 -3.59 9.17
N ILE A 62 -2.14 -3.38 7.86
CA ILE A 62 -3.06 -4.22 7.07
C ILE A 62 -2.68 -5.70 7.12
N THR A 63 -1.40 -6.02 7.24
CA THR A 63 -0.92 -7.41 7.27
C THR A 63 -1.48 -8.21 8.44
N GLU A 64 -1.87 -7.54 9.53
CA GLU A 64 -2.49 -8.14 10.71
C GLU A 64 -3.98 -8.43 10.54
N HIS A 65 -4.60 -7.92 9.46
CA HIS A 65 -6.03 -8.05 9.21
C HIS A 65 -6.36 -8.78 7.91
N LEU A 66 -5.36 -9.00 7.05
CA LEU A 66 -5.58 -9.50 5.69
C LEU A 66 -5.53 -11.04 5.63
N LYS A 67 -6.66 -11.65 5.28
CA LYS A 67 -6.79 -13.07 4.98
C LYS A 67 -7.02 -13.28 3.49
N MET A 68 -6.75 -14.50 2.99
CA MET A 68 -6.92 -14.86 1.58
C MET A 68 -8.34 -14.59 1.07
N LYS A 69 -9.37 -14.78 1.90
CA LYS A 69 -10.77 -14.47 1.55
C LYS A 69 -11.05 -12.99 1.28
N HIS A 70 -10.13 -12.08 1.67
CA HIS A 70 -10.26 -10.64 1.44
C HIS A 70 -9.63 -10.19 0.11
N ILE A 71 -9.03 -11.13 -0.63
CA ILE A 71 -8.51 -10.89 -1.98
C ILE A 71 -9.51 -11.46 -2.96
N GLY A 72 -10.04 -10.59 -3.82
CA GLY A 72 -11.05 -10.94 -4.82
C GLY A 72 -10.46 -11.71 -6.00
N GLU A 73 -11.36 -12.10 -6.91
CA GLU A 73 -11.02 -12.75 -8.16
C GLU A 73 -10.28 -11.82 -9.12
N LEU A 74 -9.56 -12.41 -10.08
CA LEU A 74 -8.88 -11.64 -11.10
C LEU A 74 -9.89 -11.01 -12.07
N LYS A 75 -9.89 -9.68 -12.15
CA LYS A 75 -10.74 -8.90 -13.06
C LYS A 75 -9.90 -7.85 -13.75
N ASP A 76 -9.89 -7.86 -15.07
CA ASP A 76 -9.12 -6.91 -15.90
C ASP A 76 -7.64 -6.79 -15.49
N GLY A 77 -7.00 -7.90 -15.15
CA GLY A 77 -5.60 -7.95 -14.73
C GLY A 77 -5.35 -7.54 -13.27
N CYS A 78 -6.36 -7.09 -12.53
CA CYS A 78 -6.25 -6.68 -11.14
C CYS A 78 -7.06 -7.60 -10.23
N LYS A 79 -6.70 -7.63 -8.93
CA LYS A 79 -7.53 -8.25 -7.89
C LYS A 79 -7.95 -7.19 -6.88
N SER A 80 -9.20 -7.23 -6.46
CA SER A 80 -9.67 -6.36 -5.38
C SER A 80 -9.14 -6.84 -4.03
N VAL A 81 -8.99 -5.90 -3.10
CA VAL A 81 -8.50 -6.16 -1.74
C VAL A 81 -9.42 -5.44 -0.76
N LEU A 82 -10.15 -6.20 0.03
CA LEU A 82 -10.97 -5.66 1.13
C LEU A 82 -10.07 -5.47 2.35
N CYS A 83 -9.64 -4.24 2.57
CA CYS A 83 -8.79 -3.87 3.69
C CYS A 83 -9.61 -3.67 4.96
N TYR A 84 -9.09 -4.15 6.09
CA TYR A 84 -9.70 -4.03 7.42
C TYR A 84 -11.15 -4.53 7.48
N ALA A 85 -11.43 -5.65 6.79
CA ALA A 85 -12.76 -6.25 6.71
C ALA A 85 -13.42 -6.39 8.08
N ASP A 86 -14.72 -6.15 8.14
CA ASP A 86 -15.55 -6.20 9.34
C ASP A 86 -15.16 -5.16 10.44
N THR A 87 -14.42 -4.10 10.08
CA THR A 87 -14.09 -2.99 11.00
C THR A 87 -14.66 -1.66 10.50
N LYS A 88 -14.66 -0.66 11.36
CA LYS A 88 -15.06 0.73 10.99
C LYS A 88 -14.11 1.38 9.97
N ASP A 89 -12.93 0.83 9.79
CA ASP A 89 -11.89 1.33 8.88
C ASP A 89 -11.83 0.51 7.59
N GLU A 90 -12.89 -0.27 7.30
CA GLU A 90 -13.00 -1.08 6.08
C GLU A 90 -13.04 -0.21 4.83
N TYR A 91 -12.29 -0.64 3.80
CA TYR A 91 -12.30 -0.04 2.48
C TYR A 91 -11.81 -1.01 1.41
N LEU A 92 -12.17 -0.73 0.15
CA LEU A 92 -11.77 -1.51 -1.01
C LEU A 92 -10.64 -0.79 -1.76
N THR A 93 -9.62 -1.56 -2.14
CA THR A 93 -8.54 -1.13 -3.04
C THR A 93 -8.17 -2.28 -3.97
N PHE A 94 -7.08 -2.14 -4.74
CA PHE A 94 -6.69 -3.15 -5.73
C PHE A 94 -5.19 -3.42 -5.69
N ILE A 95 -4.80 -4.58 -6.24
CA ILE A 95 -3.43 -4.92 -6.59
C ILE A 95 -3.33 -5.15 -8.10
N HIS A 96 -2.31 -4.59 -8.71
CA HIS A 96 -2.01 -4.67 -10.14
C HIS A 96 -1.18 -5.92 -10.48
N PRO A 97 -0.98 -6.27 -11.77
CA PRO A 97 -0.33 -7.51 -12.20
C PRO A 97 1.03 -7.79 -11.55
N GLU A 98 1.90 -6.78 -11.42
CA GLU A 98 3.22 -6.96 -10.79
C GLU A 98 3.09 -7.35 -9.31
N ALA A 99 2.18 -6.72 -8.56
CA ALA A 99 1.94 -7.04 -7.17
C ALA A 99 1.28 -8.42 -7.00
N ILE A 100 0.42 -8.83 -7.96
CA ILE A 100 -0.16 -10.17 -8.00
C ILE A 100 0.95 -11.21 -8.18
N ALA A 101 1.86 -11.00 -9.15
CA ALA A 101 2.98 -11.92 -9.39
C ALA A 101 3.86 -12.08 -8.14
N ALA A 102 4.23 -10.98 -7.48
CA ALA A 102 5.01 -11.02 -6.26
C ALA A 102 4.27 -11.73 -5.10
N LEU A 103 2.94 -11.58 -5.02
CA LEU A 103 2.11 -12.28 -4.05
C LEU A 103 2.04 -13.78 -4.35
N ASP A 104 1.87 -14.16 -5.62
CA ASP A 104 1.82 -15.55 -6.05
C ASP A 104 3.15 -16.28 -5.78
N ASP A 105 4.29 -15.62 -6.00
CA ASP A 105 5.62 -16.13 -5.64
C ASP A 105 5.75 -16.40 -4.12
N TRP A 106 5.22 -15.50 -3.30
CA TRP A 106 5.19 -15.70 -1.85
C TRP A 106 4.30 -16.88 -1.46
N LEU A 107 3.11 -17.00 -2.04
CA LEU A 107 2.19 -18.11 -1.76
C LEU A 107 2.76 -19.44 -2.23
N GLU A 108 3.43 -19.47 -3.37
CA GLU A 108 4.12 -20.66 -3.87
C GLU A 108 5.27 -21.08 -2.95
N TYR A 109 6.08 -20.12 -2.47
CA TYR A 109 7.12 -20.36 -1.48
C TYR A 109 6.56 -21.00 -0.20
N ARG A 110 5.39 -20.54 0.29
CA ARG A 110 4.71 -21.14 1.44
C ARG A 110 4.32 -22.58 1.17
N LYS A 111 3.70 -22.87 0.03
CA LYS A 111 3.29 -24.21 -0.38
C LYS A 111 4.48 -25.17 -0.45
N GLN A 112 5.59 -24.73 -1.03
CA GLN A 112 6.82 -25.53 -1.11
C GLN A 112 7.41 -25.88 0.27
N ARG A 113 7.09 -25.09 1.30
CA ARG A 113 7.44 -25.36 2.69
C ARG A 113 6.40 -26.19 3.44
N GLY A 114 5.38 -26.68 2.75
CA GLY A 114 4.33 -27.55 3.31
C GLY A 114 3.17 -26.80 3.99
N ASP A 115 3.06 -25.47 3.78
CA ASP A 115 1.94 -24.71 4.30
C ASP A 115 0.68 -24.91 3.43
N ILE A 116 -0.45 -25.14 4.10
CA ILE A 116 -1.76 -25.29 3.45
C ILE A 116 -2.45 -23.93 3.45
N VAL A 117 -2.44 -23.28 2.29
CA VAL A 117 -3.07 -21.97 2.14
C VAL A 117 -4.53 -22.13 1.70
N ASP A 118 -5.44 -21.74 2.56
CA ASP A 118 -6.88 -21.71 2.32
C ASP A 118 -7.43 -20.27 2.43
N LYS A 119 -8.74 -20.10 2.23
CA LYS A 119 -9.41 -18.79 2.30
C LYS A 119 -9.33 -18.10 3.66
N ASN A 120 -9.08 -18.82 4.76
CA ASN A 120 -8.95 -18.26 6.10
C ASN A 120 -7.50 -18.01 6.52
N SER A 121 -6.54 -18.49 5.73
CA SER A 121 -5.12 -18.28 5.97
C SER A 121 -4.76 -16.79 5.87
N TRP A 122 -3.84 -16.35 6.72
CA TRP A 122 -3.26 -15.02 6.62
C TRP A 122 -2.50 -14.87 5.30
N VAL A 123 -2.65 -13.75 4.62
CA VAL A 123 -1.88 -13.44 3.41
C VAL A 123 -0.41 -13.29 3.76
N PHE A 124 -0.13 -12.50 4.79
CA PHE A 124 1.21 -12.32 5.35
C PHE A 124 1.26 -12.90 6.76
N CYS A 125 2.12 -13.87 6.97
CA CYS A 125 2.26 -14.61 8.23
C CYS A 125 3.74 -14.81 8.56
N HIS A 126 4.06 -15.20 9.76
CA HIS A 126 5.43 -15.59 10.10
C HIS A 126 5.82 -16.87 9.34
N THR A 127 7.07 -16.93 8.85
CA THR A 127 7.55 -18.08 8.06
C THR A 127 7.65 -19.37 8.87
N ASN A 128 7.77 -19.28 10.19
CA ASN A 128 7.88 -20.42 11.10
C ASN A 128 6.56 -20.73 11.83
N ASP A 129 5.59 -19.81 11.75
CA ASP A 129 4.27 -19.95 12.36
C ASP A 129 3.23 -19.27 11.47
N THR A 130 2.65 -20.06 10.55
CA THR A 130 1.67 -19.54 9.57
C THR A 130 0.28 -19.32 10.19
N SER A 131 0.07 -19.70 11.44
CA SER A 131 -1.16 -19.44 12.18
C SER A 131 -1.28 -18.00 12.67
N SER A 132 -0.16 -17.28 12.75
CA SER A 132 -0.08 -15.90 13.23
C SER A 132 0.20 -14.91 12.09
N PRO A 133 -0.48 -13.74 12.07
CA PRO A 133 -0.22 -12.72 11.07
C PRO A 133 1.17 -12.09 11.27
N LEU A 134 1.70 -11.51 10.20
CA LEU A 134 2.91 -10.71 10.29
C LEU A 134 2.57 -9.31 10.80
N HIS A 135 3.09 -8.95 11.97
CA HIS A 135 2.84 -7.64 12.58
C HIS A 135 3.60 -6.50 11.90
N GLU A 136 2.99 -5.31 11.89
CA GLU A 136 3.62 -4.10 11.31
C GLU A 136 4.99 -3.81 11.92
N ALA A 137 5.11 -3.94 13.24
CA ALA A 137 6.38 -3.73 13.94
C ALA A 137 7.48 -4.70 13.47
N ASP A 138 7.13 -5.95 13.13
CA ASP A 138 8.08 -6.93 12.59
C ASP A 138 8.49 -6.58 11.16
N ILE A 139 7.52 -6.11 10.35
CA ILE A 139 7.81 -5.64 8.98
C ILE A 139 8.78 -4.47 9.03
N ASP A 140 8.47 -3.43 9.80
CA ASP A 140 9.29 -2.24 9.91
C ASP A 140 10.69 -2.57 10.44
N SER A 141 10.79 -3.35 11.51
CA SER A 141 12.08 -3.77 12.09
C SER A 141 12.94 -4.57 11.10
N ARG A 142 12.34 -5.58 10.45
CA ARG A 142 13.06 -6.45 9.52
C ARG A 142 13.41 -5.75 8.22
N LEU A 143 12.52 -4.94 7.65
CA LEU A 143 12.81 -4.11 6.49
C LEU A 143 13.86 -3.04 6.83
N GLN A 144 13.76 -2.39 8.00
CA GLN A 144 14.77 -1.45 8.47
C GLN A 144 16.17 -2.06 8.44
N SER A 145 16.31 -3.30 8.94
CA SER A 145 17.59 -4.02 8.93
C SER A 145 18.09 -4.32 7.51
N LYS A 146 17.21 -4.76 6.61
CA LYS A 146 17.56 -5.13 5.23
C LYS A 146 17.86 -3.92 4.34
N LEU A 147 17.15 -2.83 4.55
CA LEU A 147 17.27 -1.59 3.79
C LEU A 147 18.26 -0.60 4.43
N LYS A 148 19.10 -1.06 5.37
CA LYS A 148 20.04 -0.20 6.11
C LYS A 148 21.05 0.50 5.20
N SER A 149 21.44 -0.12 4.10
CA SER A 149 22.41 0.43 3.14
C SER A 149 21.82 1.47 2.19
N LEU A 150 20.50 1.63 2.15
CA LEU A 150 19.85 2.55 1.23
C LEU A 150 19.80 3.96 1.80
N ASP A 151 20.00 4.92 0.90
CA ASP A 151 19.83 6.33 1.23
C ASP A 151 18.34 6.69 1.28
N ARG A 152 17.80 6.77 2.48
CA ARG A 152 16.43 7.20 2.77
C ARG A 152 16.37 8.63 3.33
N GLY A 153 17.40 9.42 3.05
CA GLY A 153 17.59 10.76 3.58
C GLY A 153 18.22 10.79 4.98
N GLU A 154 18.25 11.94 5.60
CA GLU A 154 18.87 12.12 6.90
C GLU A 154 18.13 11.40 8.03
N LEU A 155 18.89 10.87 8.98
CA LEU A 155 18.35 10.29 10.21
C LEU A 155 18.34 11.35 11.32
N ILE A 156 17.17 11.90 11.62
CA ILE A 156 17.02 12.88 12.71
C ILE A 156 16.02 12.34 13.73
N HIS A 157 16.40 12.32 15.00
CA HIS A 157 15.60 11.78 16.10
C HIS A 157 15.07 10.35 15.83
N GLY A 158 15.89 9.49 15.21
CA GLY A 158 15.52 8.11 14.91
C GLY A 158 14.58 7.91 13.72
N ARG A 159 14.29 8.95 12.95
CA ARG A 159 13.43 8.89 11.76
C ARG A 159 14.16 9.36 10.52
N TYR A 160 14.06 8.58 9.45
CA TYR A 160 14.53 8.97 8.11
C TYR A 160 13.48 9.83 7.40
N ASP A 161 13.93 10.61 6.41
CA ASP A 161 13.01 11.37 5.52
C ASP A 161 12.00 10.47 4.83
N ILE A 162 12.41 9.25 4.47
CA ILE A 162 11.53 8.23 3.88
C ILE A 162 11.29 7.13 4.92
N ALA A 163 10.08 7.09 5.46
CA ALA A 163 9.64 6.03 6.37
C ALA A 163 9.43 4.71 5.60
N ILE A 164 9.66 3.55 6.24
CA ILE A 164 9.62 2.24 5.59
C ILE A 164 8.26 2.00 4.92
N THR A 165 7.23 1.67 5.67
CA THR A 165 5.91 1.34 5.13
C THR A 165 5.13 2.59 4.74
N TYR A 166 5.24 3.66 5.52
CA TYR A 166 4.50 4.90 5.28
C TYR A 166 4.99 5.67 4.04
N GLY A 167 6.26 5.57 3.67
CA GLY A 167 6.79 6.15 2.44
C GLY A 167 6.18 5.53 1.17
N MET A 168 5.85 4.22 1.19
CA MET A 168 5.16 3.53 0.10
C MET A 168 3.72 4.06 -0.05
N ARG A 169 3.02 4.23 1.07
CA ARG A 169 1.67 4.82 1.09
C ARG A 169 1.67 6.26 0.56
N LYS A 170 2.68 7.06 0.89
CA LYS A 170 2.84 8.42 0.34
C LYS A 170 3.05 8.42 -1.17
N ARG A 171 3.84 7.47 -1.69
CA ARG A 171 4.02 7.30 -3.15
C ARG A 171 2.68 7.03 -3.83
N TRP A 172 1.90 6.09 -3.33
CA TRP A 172 0.59 5.78 -3.88
C TRP A 172 -0.33 7.02 -3.90
N ASN A 173 -0.41 7.73 -2.78
CA ASN A 173 -1.22 8.94 -2.66
C ASN A 173 -0.75 10.06 -3.62
N LEU A 174 0.56 10.24 -3.77
CA LEU A 174 1.13 11.22 -4.68
C LEU A 174 0.77 10.89 -6.13
N ILE A 175 1.01 9.65 -6.56
CA ILE A 175 0.73 9.20 -7.93
C ILE A 175 -0.76 9.31 -8.23
N SER A 176 -1.64 8.79 -7.36
CA SER A 176 -3.09 8.85 -7.59
C SER A 176 -3.64 10.27 -7.68
N LYS A 177 -2.96 11.27 -7.11
CA LYS A 177 -3.39 12.68 -7.15
C LYS A 177 -2.77 13.48 -8.29
N LEU A 178 -1.62 13.04 -8.80
CA LEU A 178 -0.90 13.75 -9.87
C LEU A 178 -1.21 13.15 -11.25
N THR A 179 -1.77 11.97 -11.34
CA THR A 179 -2.18 11.38 -12.62
C THR A 179 -3.41 12.09 -13.15
N ASP A 180 -3.32 12.59 -14.38
CA ASP A 180 -4.41 13.29 -15.04
C ASP A 180 -5.65 12.42 -15.21
N GLY A 181 -6.83 13.01 -15.08
CA GLY A 181 -8.11 12.34 -15.23
C GLY A 181 -8.51 11.41 -14.08
N VAL A 182 -7.72 11.32 -13.02
CA VAL A 182 -8.08 10.58 -11.80
C VAL A 182 -9.04 11.41 -10.95
N ASN A 183 -10.15 10.80 -10.52
CA ASN A 183 -11.08 11.42 -9.60
C ASN A 183 -10.54 11.35 -8.16
N PRO A 184 -10.18 12.51 -7.54
CA PRO A 184 -9.58 12.51 -6.20
C PRO A 184 -10.51 11.95 -5.12
N HIS A 185 -11.83 12.06 -5.26
CA HIS A 185 -12.78 11.50 -4.29
C HIS A 185 -12.78 9.96 -4.33
N LEU A 186 -12.68 9.35 -5.52
CA LEU A 186 -12.61 7.90 -5.66
C LEU A 186 -11.25 7.37 -5.19
N SER A 187 -10.15 8.07 -5.46
CA SER A 187 -8.83 7.69 -4.94
C SER A 187 -8.78 7.74 -3.41
N GLU A 188 -9.37 8.78 -2.78
CA GLU A 188 -9.48 8.85 -1.32
C GLU A 188 -10.31 7.72 -0.70
N LYS A 189 -11.33 7.21 -1.40
CA LYS A 189 -12.09 6.01 -0.96
C LYS A 189 -11.21 4.76 -0.94
N MET A 190 -10.36 4.57 -1.96
CA MET A 190 -9.40 3.45 -2.02
C MET A 190 -8.23 3.60 -1.04
N PHE A 191 -8.05 4.77 -0.46
CA PHE A 191 -6.95 5.10 0.45
C PHE A 191 -7.36 5.16 1.93
N ALA A 192 -8.68 5.11 2.22
CA ALA A 192 -9.24 5.28 3.57
C ALA A 192 -8.70 6.52 4.31
N HIS A 193 -8.61 7.63 3.60
CA HIS A 193 -8.19 8.89 4.18
C HIS A 193 -9.41 9.69 4.65
N ASN A 194 -9.66 9.71 5.95
CA ASN A 194 -10.73 10.51 6.56
C ASN A 194 -10.33 11.99 6.61
N SER A 195 -10.33 12.66 5.47
CA SER A 195 -10.21 14.12 5.49
C SER A 195 -11.51 14.73 6.05
N GLN A 196 -11.39 15.78 6.90
CA GLN A 196 -12.58 16.42 7.47
C GLN A 196 -13.48 17.05 6.40
N SER A 197 -12.92 17.44 5.26
CA SER A 197 -13.65 17.96 4.10
C SER A 197 -14.51 16.92 3.39
N LEU A 198 -14.20 15.62 3.52
CA LEU A 198 -14.89 14.51 2.86
C LEU A 198 -15.90 13.78 3.77
N LYS A 199 -16.16 14.29 5.00
CA LYS A 199 -17.10 13.63 5.91
C LYS A 199 -18.51 13.48 5.32
N LEU A 200 -18.97 14.46 4.55
CA LEU A 200 -20.25 14.39 3.85
C LEU A 200 -20.22 13.35 2.72
N ASP A 201 -19.15 13.27 1.95
CA ASP A 201 -18.99 12.29 0.87
C ASP A 201 -18.92 10.84 1.37
N THR A 202 -18.55 10.64 2.64
CA THR A 202 -18.52 9.29 3.24
C THR A 202 -19.89 8.64 3.26
N PHE A 203 -20.95 9.43 3.42
CA PHE A 203 -22.32 8.93 3.47
C PHE A 203 -23.00 8.87 2.09
N TYR A 204 -22.69 9.79 1.19
CA TYR A 204 -23.39 9.95 -0.09
C TYR A 204 -22.66 9.28 -1.25
N LEU A 205 -21.34 9.28 -1.27
CA LEU A 205 -20.54 8.66 -2.33
C LEU A 205 -20.26 7.19 -1.99
N LYS A 206 -21.03 6.27 -2.58
CA LYS A 206 -20.85 4.81 -2.47
C LYS A 206 -20.52 4.25 -3.85
N PRO A 207 -19.25 4.35 -4.29
CA PRO A 207 -18.85 3.82 -5.59
C PRO A 207 -18.94 2.30 -5.62
N THR A 208 -19.28 1.75 -6.78
CA THR A 208 -19.19 0.30 -7.02
C THR A 208 -17.72 -0.13 -7.16
N GLU A 209 -17.47 -1.43 -6.98
CA GLU A 209 -16.13 -1.99 -7.23
C GLU A 209 -15.61 -1.69 -8.63
N GLU A 210 -16.50 -1.73 -9.63
CA GLU A 210 -16.17 -1.45 -11.03
C GLU A 210 -15.75 0.01 -11.25
N GLN A 211 -16.44 0.95 -10.61
CA GLN A 211 -16.06 2.36 -10.66
C GLN A 211 -14.70 2.60 -10.02
N LEU A 212 -14.44 1.97 -8.88
CA LEU A 212 -13.12 2.05 -8.21
C LEU A 212 -12.02 1.39 -9.05
N LEU A 213 -12.28 0.22 -9.65
CA LEU A 213 -11.33 -0.46 -10.53
C LEU A 213 -11.01 0.39 -11.77
N THR A 214 -12.03 0.97 -12.39
CA THR A 214 -11.84 1.88 -13.54
C THR A 214 -10.96 3.06 -13.16
N GLU A 215 -11.16 3.61 -11.97
CA GLU A 215 -10.35 4.71 -11.48
C GLU A 215 -8.92 4.29 -11.15
N TYR A 216 -8.74 3.14 -10.49
CA TYR A 216 -7.43 2.56 -10.20
C TYR A 216 -6.61 2.29 -11.48
N LYS A 217 -7.26 1.84 -12.55
CA LYS A 217 -6.64 1.56 -13.85
C LYS A 217 -6.01 2.78 -14.51
N LYS A 218 -6.42 3.99 -14.17
CA LYS A 218 -5.85 5.22 -14.72
C LYS A 218 -4.44 5.50 -14.21
N PHE A 219 -4.10 5.07 -12.99
CA PHE A 219 -2.83 5.44 -12.37
C PHE A 219 -1.94 4.26 -11.94
N TYR A 220 -2.48 3.02 -11.89
CA TYR A 220 -1.63 1.91 -11.45
C TYR A 220 -0.40 1.65 -12.34
N PRO A 221 -0.36 1.98 -13.64
CA PRO A 221 0.86 1.82 -14.43
C PRO A 221 2.04 2.62 -13.86
N GLU A 222 1.77 3.78 -13.27
CA GLU A 222 2.78 4.60 -12.60
C GLU A 222 3.24 4.02 -11.24
N LEU A 223 2.48 3.06 -10.69
CA LEU A 223 2.86 2.36 -9.47
C LEU A 223 3.86 1.23 -9.72
N TYR A 224 4.00 0.74 -10.96
CA TYR A 224 4.95 -0.32 -11.28
C TYR A 224 6.37 0.04 -10.85
N ILE A 225 7.06 -0.96 -10.28
CA ILE A 225 8.41 -0.80 -9.76
C ILE A 225 9.43 -1.35 -10.76
N SER A 226 9.17 -2.54 -11.35
CA SER A 226 10.09 -3.13 -12.31
C SER A 226 9.99 -2.45 -13.68
N GLU A 227 11.12 -2.39 -14.36
CA GLU A 227 11.21 -1.83 -15.71
C GLU A 227 10.42 -2.65 -16.73
N GLU A 228 10.36 -3.96 -16.56
CA GLU A 228 9.60 -4.86 -17.44
C GLU A 228 8.11 -4.51 -17.48
N TYR A 229 7.46 -4.35 -16.32
CA TYR A 229 6.04 -4.01 -16.26
C TYR A 229 5.77 -2.58 -16.74
N ARG A 230 6.68 -1.65 -16.47
CA ARG A 230 6.57 -0.27 -16.98
C ARG A 230 6.63 -0.23 -18.50
N LEU A 231 7.61 -0.91 -19.12
CA LEU A 231 7.73 -1.00 -20.57
C LEU A 231 6.53 -1.69 -21.22
N LYS A 232 6.00 -2.74 -20.61
CA LYS A 232 4.77 -3.39 -21.08
C LYS A 232 3.59 -2.43 -21.08
N ALA A 233 3.39 -1.65 -20.01
CA ALA A 233 2.31 -0.67 -19.92
C ALA A 233 2.46 0.44 -20.97
N GLU A 234 3.67 0.96 -21.18
CA GLU A 234 3.94 1.96 -22.22
C GLU A 234 3.67 1.41 -23.63
N LEU A 235 4.00 0.15 -23.87
CA LEU A 235 3.74 -0.50 -25.16
C LEU A 235 2.24 -0.69 -25.41
N GLU A 236 1.50 -1.10 -24.38
CA GLU A 236 0.04 -1.25 -24.46
C GLU A 236 -0.66 0.09 -24.73
N GLU A 237 -0.20 1.16 -24.09
CA GLU A 237 -0.74 2.50 -24.31
C GLU A 237 -0.48 2.98 -25.73
N LYS A 238 0.76 2.83 -26.23
CA LYS A 238 1.09 3.18 -27.62
C LYS A 238 0.27 2.40 -28.65
N ASN A 239 0.07 1.10 -28.39
CA ASN A 239 -0.75 0.27 -29.27
C ASN A 239 -2.22 0.73 -29.30
N LYS A 240 -2.79 1.16 -28.18
CA LYS A 240 -4.15 1.73 -28.13
C LYS A 240 -4.25 2.99 -29.00
N ILE A 241 -3.31 3.90 -28.84
CA ILE A 241 -3.27 5.16 -29.64
C ILE A 241 -3.16 4.85 -31.13
N ILE A 242 -2.35 3.85 -31.53
CA ILE A 242 -2.22 3.44 -32.94
C ILE A 242 -3.54 2.90 -33.50
N ILE A 243 -4.26 2.09 -32.72
CA ILE A 243 -5.54 1.51 -33.14
C ILE A 243 -6.58 2.64 -33.27
N GLU A 244 -6.70 3.53 -32.31
CA GLU A 244 -7.62 4.67 -32.34
C GLU A 244 -7.39 5.57 -33.57
N ASN A 245 -6.12 5.85 -33.91
CA ASN A 245 -5.77 6.66 -35.09
C ASN A 245 -5.99 5.94 -36.44
N GLN A 246 -6.22 4.62 -36.44
CA GLN A 246 -6.54 3.86 -37.67
C GLN A 246 -8.04 3.75 -37.92
N GLU A 247 -8.87 4.02 -36.90
CA GLU A 247 -10.32 3.98 -36.97
C GLU A 247 -10.95 5.34 -37.31
N GLU A 248 -10.15 6.44 -37.27
CA GLU A 248 -10.52 7.77 -37.76
C GLU A 248 -10.20 7.95 -39.26
#